data_23597f324fdb0651e9f720ee3ca5e298
#
_entry.id   23597f324fdb0651e9f720ee3ca5e298
#
_cell.length_a   1.000
_cell.length_b   1.000
_cell.length_c   1.000
_cell.angle_alpha   90.00
_cell.angle_beta   90.00
_cell.angle_gamma   90.00
#
_symmetry.space_group_name_H-M   'P 1'
#
loop_
_entity.id
_entity.type
_entity.pdbx_description
1 polymer ?
#
loop_
_entity_poly.entity_id
_entity_poly.type
_entity_poly.pdbx_seq_one_letter_code
_entity_poly.pdbx_strand_id
1 'polypeptide(L)'
;MVYALATSDNIYAMKTHLFLGPDKLVNTLKRFGIHGNIPAIPSLALGTYEVSVLELTKAYAILANEGVAISPSIITKITTMDDEIIYKEKPKETKIANQSDVYLLNEAMTSIFDNNLTYNIRPTGVPIRSLLSTTYSAKSGSTDTDNWMVGYNPDIVVAVWSGYDDARNVELSEDTKFGKFIWADSVEAYYRVTGTNPTWYKTPDDVIEIELSPFSGFYAGFGEYTKKLYFRKKNLPWYISLLKEENSNT
;
A
#
# COMPACT_ATOMS: atom_id res chain seq x y z
N MET A 1 6.37 -12.43 -4.77
CA MET A 1 5.36 -11.36 -4.60
C MET A 1 5.99 -10.05 -4.12
N VAL A 2 6.69 -10.01 -2.99
CA VAL A 2 7.26 -8.77 -2.41
C VAL A 2 8.16 -8.03 -3.39
N TYR A 3 9.12 -8.71 -4.04
CA TYR A 3 9.97 -8.11 -5.08
C TYR A 3 9.18 -7.53 -6.25
N ALA A 4 8.21 -8.28 -6.77
CA ALA A 4 7.37 -7.83 -7.89
C ALA A 4 6.51 -6.59 -7.52
N LEU A 5 6.02 -6.52 -6.28
CA LEU A 5 5.31 -5.35 -5.78
C LEU A 5 6.24 -4.14 -5.65
N ALA A 6 7.44 -4.33 -5.11
CA ALA A 6 8.44 -3.29 -4.93
C ALA A 6 8.92 -2.67 -6.26
N THR A 7 9.07 -3.49 -7.29
CA THR A 7 9.52 -3.08 -8.64
C THR A 7 8.38 -2.71 -9.58
N SER A 8 7.13 -2.87 -9.13
CA SER A 8 5.93 -2.66 -9.96
C SER A 8 5.90 -3.53 -11.21
N ASP A 9 6.17 -4.84 -11.06
CA ASP A 9 6.25 -5.80 -12.16
C ASP A 9 4.86 -6.04 -12.78
N ASN A 10 4.69 -5.53 -14.00
CA ASN A 10 3.43 -5.62 -14.74
C ASN A 10 3.08 -7.07 -15.13
N ILE A 11 4.09 -7.90 -15.45
CA ILE A 11 3.88 -9.29 -15.84
C ILE A 11 3.36 -10.09 -14.64
N TYR A 12 3.96 -9.89 -13.49
CA TYR A 12 3.51 -10.52 -12.24
C TYR A 12 2.09 -10.09 -11.87
N ALA A 13 1.80 -8.77 -11.92
CA ALA A 13 0.48 -8.23 -11.62
C ALA A 13 -0.60 -8.82 -12.54
N MET A 14 -0.35 -8.84 -13.86
CA MET A 14 -1.28 -9.37 -14.85
C MET A 14 -1.50 -10.87 -14.68
N LYS A 15 -0.43 -11.65 -14.49
CA LYS A 15 -0.54 -13.12 -14.26
C LYS A 15 -1.32 -13.43 -13.00
N THR A 16 -1.07 -12.70 -11.92
CA THR A 16 -1.81 -12.85 -10.65
C THR A 16 -3.29 -12.53 -10.84
N HIS A 17 -3.59 -11.44 -11.54
CA HIS A 17 -4.97 -11.04 -11.83
C HIS A 17 -5.72 -12.11 -12.64
N LEU A 18 -5.11 -12.63 -13.70
CA LEU A 18 -5.69 -13.71 -14.51
C LEU A 18 -5.85 -15.00 -13.71
N PHE A 19 -4.90 -15.36 -12.86
CA PHE A 19 -4.99 -16.53 -11.98
C PHE A 19 -6.14 -16.42 -10.99
N LEU A 20 -6.35 -15.24 -10.39
CA LEU A 20 -7.45 -15.00 -9.45
C LEU A 20 -8.82 -14.90 -10.14
N GLY A 21 -8.84 -14.53 -11.41
CA GLY A 21 -10.02 -14.20 -12.19
C GLY A 21 -10.35 -12.68 -12.15
N PRO A 22 -10.60 -12.06 -13.32
CA PRO A 22 -10.80 -10.61 -13.45
C PRO A 22 -11.92 -10.04 -12.58
N ASP A 23 -13.01 -10.77 -12.40
CA ASP A 23 -14.15 -10.36 -11.56
C ASP A 23 -13.78 -10.17 -10.08
N LYS A 24 -12.75 -10.88 -9.59
CA LYS A 24 -12.30 -10.73 -8.20
C LYS A 24 -11.76 -9.33 -7.94
N LEU A 25 -10.97 -8.80 -8.86
CA LEU A 25 -10.45 -7.44 -8.74
C LEU A 25 -11.58 -6.42 -8.82
N VAL A 26 -12.49 -6.54 -9.81
CA VAL A 26 -13.66 -5.65 -9.94
C VAL A 26 -14.48 -5.61 -8.64
N ASN A 27 -14.81 -6.79 -8.10
CA ASN A 27 -15.57 -6.89 -6.86
C ASN A 27 -14.81 -6.30 -5.65
N THR A 28 -13.49 -6.45 -5.61
CA THR A 28 -12.66 -5.87 -4.55
C THR A 28 -12.64 -4.34 -4.67
N LEU A 29 -12.43 -3.79 -5.86
CA LEU A 29 -12.46 -2.34 -6.09
C LEU A 29 -13.79 -1.72 -5.65
N LYS A 30 -14.92 -2.34 -6.01
CA LYS A 30 -16.25 -1.89 -5.57
C LYS A 30 -16.41 -1.91 -4.05
N ARG A 31 -15.92 -2.95 -3.38
CA ARG A 31 -15.92 -3.03 -1.90
C ARG A 31 -15.06 -1.93 -1.26
N PHE A 32 -13.96 -1.55 -1.92
CA PHE A 32 -13.06 -0.48 -1.47
C PHE A 32 -13.54 0.93 -1.87
N GLY A 33 -14.76 1.03 -2.44
CA GLY A 33 -15.40 2.31 -2.72
C GLY A 33 -15.00 2.94 -4.06
N ILE A 34 -14.42 2.18 -4.98
CA ILE A 34 -14.22 2.60 -6.37
C ILE A 34 -15.51 2.31 -7.14
N HIS A 35 -16.10 3.34 -7.70
CA HIS A 35 -17.41 3.28 -8.34
C HIS A 35 -17.33 3.32 -9.86
N GLY A 36 -18.47 3.06 -10.53
CA GLY A 36 -18.63 3.11 -11.96
C GLY A 36 -18.66 1.75 -12.65
N ASN A 37 -18.56 1.78 -13.99
CA ASN A 37 -18.57 0.59 -14.83
C ASN A 37 -17.13 0.05 -15.03
N ILE A 38 -16.60 -0.63 -14.01
CA ILE A 38 -15.23 -1.14 -14.01
C ILE A 38 -15.17 -2.37 -14.93
N PRO A 39 -14.37 -2.36 -16.00
CA PRO A 39 -14.29 -3.48 -16.93
C PRO A 39 -13.44 -4.63 -16.34
N ALA A 40 -13.94 -5.86 -16.48
CA ALA A 40 -13.21 -7.07 -16.06
C ALA A 40 -12.22 -7.51 -17.15
N ILE A 41 -11.20 -6.71 -17.40
CA ILE A 41 -10.19 -6.92 -18.46
C ILE A 41 -8.79 -7.19 -17.85
N PRO A 42 -7.90 -7.89 -18.55
CA PRO A 42 -6.56 -8.23 -18.05
C PRO A 42 -5.74 -7.01 -17.61
N SER A 43 -5.81 -5.91 -18.34
CA SER A 43 -5.07 -4.68 -18.05
C SER A 43 -5.58 -3.91 -16.80
N LEU A 44 -6.74 -4.26 -16.25
CA LEU A 44 -7.26 -3.62 -15.04
C LEU A 44 -6.25 -3.64 -13.88
N ALA A 45 -5.50 -4.74 -13.75
CA ALA A 45 -4.46 -4.86 -12.72
C ALA A 45 -3.28 -3.90 -12.90
N LEU A 46 -3.15 -3.29 -14.06
CA LEU A 46 -2.13 -2.28 -14.36
C LEU A 46 -2.62 -0.84 -14.09
N GLY A 47 -3.86 -0.69 -13.62
CA GLY A 47 -4.41 0.63 -13.29
C GLY A 47 -4.99 1.38 -14.48
N THR A 48 -5.51 0.68 -15.50
CA THR A 48 -6.09 1.29 -16.71
C THR A 48 -7.49 1.88 -16.52
N TYR A 49 -8.06 1.77 -15.32
CA TYR A 49 -9.35 2.37 -14.98
C TYR A 49 -9.14 3.73 -14.32
N GLU A 50 -9.82 4.75 -14.83
CA GLU A 50 -9.73 6.11 -14.31
C GLU A 50 -10.43 6.23 -12.96
N VAL A 51 -9.75 6.89 -12.01
CA VAL A 51 -10.25 7.14 -10.65
C VAL A 51 -9.91 8.56 -10.22
N SER A 52 -10.74 9.17 -9.39
CA SER A 52 -10.38 10.44 -8.77
C SER A 52 -9.34 10.23 -7.65
N VAL A 53 -8.56 11.28 -7.38
CA VAL A 53 -7.59 11.28 -6.27
C VAL A 53 -8.29 10.94 -4.95
N LEU A 54 -9.49 11.50 -4.74
CA LEU A 54 -10.26 11.28 -3.51
C LEU A 54 -10.74 9.82 -3.37
N GLU A 55 -11.23 9.20 -4.45
CA GLU A 55 -11.65 7.79 -4.41
C GLU A 55 -10.48 6.87 -4.10
N LEU A 56 -9.34 7.10 -4.76
CA LEU A 56 -8.14 6.30 -4.51
C LEU A 56 -7.63 6.50 -3.08
N THR A 57 -7.60 7.74 -2.58
CA THR A 57 -7.21 8.03 -1.19
C THR A 57 -8.12 7.31 -0.19
N LYS A 58 -9.43 7.31 -0.41
CA LYS A 58 -10.39 6.58 0.44
C LYS A 58 -10.14 5.07 0.42
N ALA A 59 -9.85 4.49 -0.74
CA ALA A 59 -9.54 3.07 -0.87
C ALA A 59 -8.26 2.71 -0.08
N TYR A 60 -7.22 3.53 -0.17
CA TYR A 60 -6.00 3.34 0.61
C TYR A 60 -6.18 3.63 2.10
N ALA A 61 -7.09 4.54 2.48
CA ALA A 61 -7.43 4.78 3.88
C ALA A 61 -8.04 3.54 4.56
N ILE A 62 -8.73 2.68 3.83
CA ILE A 62 -9.20 1.38 4.35
C ILE A 62 -8.01 0.48 4.72
N LEU A 63 -6.95 0.49 3.92
CA LEU A 63 -5.72 -0.27 4.23
C LEU A 63 -4.98 0.35 5.42
N ALA A 64 -4.86 1.68 5.47
CA ALA A 64 -4.27 2.40 6.59
C ALA A 64 -5.03 2.16 7.90
N ASN A 65 -6.34 1.99 7.84
CA ASN A 65 -7.21 1.71 8.98
C ASN A 65 -7.53 0.21 9.11
N GLU A 66 -6.53 -0.65 8.85
CA GLU A 66 -6.59 -2.09 9.12
C GLU A 66 -7.80 -2.83 8.50
N GLY A 67 -8.29 -2.35 7.37
CA GLY A 67 -9.40 -2.95 6.64
C GLY A 67 -10.79 -2.42 7.01
N VAL A 68 -10.85 -1.33 7.78
CA VAL A 68 -12.10 -0.67 8.17
C VAL A 68 -12.28 0.62 7.39
N ALA A 69 -13.40 0.74 6.68
CA ALA A 69 -13.79 1.98 6.01
C ALA A 69 -14.42 2.94 7.01
N ILE A 70 -14.00 4.20 6.93
CA ILE A 70 -14.59 5.33 7.65
C ILE A 70 -14.97 6.40 6.62
N SER A 71 -16.17 6.96 6.71
CA SER A 71 -16.56 8.07 5.85
C SER A 71 -15.74 9.32 6.22
N PRO A 72 -14.99 9.90 5.27
CA PRO A 72 -14.22 11.10 5.56
C PRO A 72 -15.15 12.27 5.85
N SER A 73 -14.81 13.07 6.85
CA SER A 73 -15.52 14.28 7.23
C SER A 73 -14.55 15.46 7.27
N ILE A 74 -14.98 16.61 6.74
CA ILE A 74 -14.23 17.87 6.81
C ILE A 74 -14.57 18.59 8.11
N ILE A 75 -15.80 18.43 8.59
CA ILE A 75 -16.28 19.08 9.83
C ILE A 75 -16.50 18.00 10.88
N THR A 76 -15.66 18.00 11.89
CA THR A 76 -15.75 17.04 13.00
C THR A 76 -16.61 17.52 14.17
N LYS A 77 -16.71 18.85 14.36
CA LYS A 77 -17.47 19.45 15.45
C LYS A 77 -17.87 20.88 15.10
N ILE A 78 -19.07 21.30 15.49
CA ILE A 78 -19.55 22.69 15.48
C ILE A 78 -20.02 23.01 16.91
N THR A 79 -19.56 24.16 17.45
CA THR A 79 -19.98 24.67 18.76
C THR A 79 -20.53 26.08 18.65
N THR A 80 -21.36 26.50 19.60
CA THR A 80 -21.70 27.89 19.85
C THR A 80 -20.49 28.65 20.39
N MET A 81 -20.65 29.98 20.58
CA MET A 81 -19.65 30.83 21.25
C MET A 81 -19.48 30.45 22.74
N ASP A 82 -20.49 29.83 23.34
CA ASP A 82 -20.54 29.37 24.75
C ASP A 82 -20.11 27.88 24.89
N ASP A 83 -19.39 27.33 23.86
CA ASP A 83 -18.93 25.96 23.81
C ASP A 83 -20.00 24.86 23.79
N GLU A 84 -21.27 25.19 23.61
CA GLU A 84 -22.34 24.19 23.43
C GLU A 84 -22.16 23.49 22.08
N ILE A 85 -22.24 22.14 22.09
CA ILE A 85 -22.06 21.33 20.87
C ILE A 85 -23.35 21.36 20.05
N ILE A 86 -23.34 22.03 18.89
CA ILE A 86 -24.39 22.00 17.87
C ILE A 86 -24.36 20.73 17.04
N TYR A 87 -23.12 20.31 16.66
CA TYR A 87 -22.88 19.14 15.83
C TYR A 87 -21.58 18.45 16.27
N LYS A 88 -21.62 17.13 16.29
CA LYS A 88 -20.42 16.30 16.45
C LYS A 88 -20.54 15.10 15.51
N GLU A 89 -19.51 14.95 14.65
CA GLU A 89 -19.43 13.81 13.74
C GLU A 89 -19.44 12.49 14.52
N LYS A 90 -20.18 11.52 13.98
CA LYS A 90 -20.18 10.13 14.45
C LYS A 90 -19.77 9.26 13.26
N PRO A 91 -18.48 9.00 13.05
CA PRO A 91 -18.02 8.22 11.91
C PRO A 91 -18.65 6.82 11.93
N LYS A 92 -19.20 6.43 10.78
CA LYS A 92 -19.71 5.07 10.60
C LYS A 92 -18.56 4.19 10.12
N GLU A 93 -18.23 3.18 10.90
CA GLU A 93 -17.24 2.18 10.57
C GLU A 93 -17.87 0.99 9.84
N THR A 94 -17.20 0.50 8.81
CA THR A 94 -17.62 -0.69 8.07
C THR A 94 -16.40 -1.56 7.78
N LYS A 95 -16.41 -2.81 8.26
CA LYS A 95 -15.33 -3.76 7.99
C LYS A 95 -15.38 -4.21 6.53
N ILE A 96 -14.34 -3.88 5.76
CA ILE A 96 -14.19 -4.18 4.34
C ILE A 96 -13.28 -5.38 4.13
N ALA A 97 -12.17 -5.47 4.88
CA ALA A 97 -11.15 -6.50 4.73
C ALA A 97 -10.76 -7.10 6.09
N ASN A 98 -10.09 -8.24 6.07
CA ASN A 98 -9.56 -8.84 7.28
C ASN A 98 -8.28 -8.14 7.70
N GLN A 99 -8.14 -7.79 8.98
CA GLN A 99 -7.00 -7.06 9.54
C GLN A 99 -5.66 -7.73 9.22
N SER A 100 -5.56 -9.04 9.40
CA SER A 100 -4.31 -9.74 9.14
C SER A 100 -3.93 -9.79 7.67
N ASP A 101 -4.91 -9.88 6.75
CA ASP A 101 -4.64 -9.83 5.31
C ASP A 101 -4.18 -8.43 4.89
N VAL A 102 -4.78 -7.39 5.48
CA VAL A 102 -4.35 -5.99 5.30
C VAL A 102 -2.95 -5.76 5.88
N TYR A 103 -2.66 -6.30 7.06
CA TYR A 103 -1.33 -6.24 7.65
C TYR A 103 -0.25 -6.84 6.73
N LEU A 104 -0.50 -8.03 6.17
CA LEU A 104 0.42 -8.68 5.22
C LEU A 104 0.66 -7.79 3.99
N LEU A 105 -0.38 -7.13 3.49
CA LEU A 105 -0.25 -6.21 2.36
C LEU A 105 0.53 -4.96 2.76
N ASN A 106 0.23 -4.37 3.93
CA ASN A 106 0.91 -3.19 4.44
C ASN A 106 2.42 -3.45 4.55
N GLU A 107 2.82 -4.57 5.17
CA GLU A 107 4.23 -4.96 5.26
C GLU A 107 4.87 -5.18 3.88
N ALA A 108 4.18 -5.86 2.97
CA ALA A 108 4.69 -6.06 1.61
C ALA A 108 4.90 -4.74 0.86
N MET A 109 4.03 -3.75 1.06
CA MET A 109 4.09 -2.44 0.41
C MET A 109 5.20 -1.53 0.94
N THR A 110 5.79 -1.80 2.13
CA THR A 110 7.00 -1.08 2.58
C THR A 110 8.20 -1.35 1.69
N SER A 111 8.19 -2.46 0.97
CA SER A 111 9.30 -2.96 0.16
C SER A 111 9.67 -2.07 -1.02
N ILE A 112 8.80 -1.15 -1.44
CA ILE A 112 9.15 -0.18 -2.50
C ILE A 112 10.30 0.75 -2.11
N PHE A 113 10.56 0.91 -0.81
CA PHE A 113 11.63 1.74 -0.27
C PHE A 113 12.91 0.96 0.07
N ASP A 114 12.91 -0.36 -0.12
CA ASP A 114 14.02 -1.24 0.25
C ASP A 114 15.05 -1.36 -0.88
N ASN A 115 16.18 -0.66 -0.72
CA ASN A 115 17.25 -0.65 -1.74
C ASN A 115 17.92 -2.03 -1.90
N ASN A 116 17.87 -2.91 -0.88
CA ASN A 116 18.45 -4.25 -0.96
C ASN A 116 17.68 -5.18 -1.93
N LEU A 117 16.47 -4.78 -2.31
CA LEU A 117 15.69 -5.44 -3.35
C LEU A 117 16.11 -5.02 -4.78
N THR A 118 17.13 -4.18 -4.94
CA THR A 118 17.65 -3.84 -6.26
C THR A 118 18.41 -5.03 -6.82
N TYR A 119 17.87 -5.65 -7.87
CA TYR A 119 18.49 -6.74 -8.60
C TYR A 119 18.62 -6.32 -10.08
N ASN A 120 17.65 -6.62 -10.93
CA ASN A 120 17.63 -6.12 -12.32
C ASN A 120 16.90 -4.77 -12.41
N ILE A 121 15.93 -4.53 -11.51
CA ILE A 121 15.12 -3.33 -11.47
C ILE A 121 15.15 -2.78 -10.03
N ARG A 122 15.31 -1.47 -9.92
CA ARG A 122 15.31 -0.76 -8.63
C ARG A 122 13.87 -0.57 -8.14
N PRO A 123 13.58 -0.83 -6.84
CA PRO A 123 12.27 -0.53 -6.26
C PRO A 123 11.87 0.92 -6.43
N THR A 124 10.59 1.14 -6.71
CA THR A 124 10.10 2.42 -7.25
C THR A 124 10.12 3.57 -6.25
N GLY A 125 10.16 3.30 -4.95
CA GLY A 125 10.23 4.31 -3.88
C GLY A 125 11.65 4.62 -3.38
N VAL A 126 12.66 3.85 -3.78
CA VAL A 126 14.05 4.05 -3.33
C VAL A 126 14.58 5.47 -3.60
N PRO A 127 14.24 6.15 -4.71
CA PRO A 127 14.72 7.51 -4.95
C PRO A 127 14.36 8.54 -3.86
N ILE A 128 13.27 8.30 -3.13
CA ILE A 128 12.81 9.21 -2.06
C ILE A 128 13.02 8.65 -0.65
N ARG A 129 13.61 7.44 -0.52
CA ARG A 129 13.76 6.78 0.80
C ARG A 129 14.51 7.63 1.82
N SER A 130 15.54 8.38 1.40
CA SER A 130 16.33 9.22 2.29
C SER A 130 15.60 10.45 2.83
N LEU A 131 14.45 10.78 2.26
CA LEU A 131 13.59 11.88 2.70
C LEU A 131 12.61 11.46 3.80
N LEU A 132 12.46 10.16 4.04
CA LEU A 132 11.45 9.61 4.94
C LEU A 132 12.06 9.30 6.30
N SER A 133 11.48 9.85 7.36
CA SER A 133 11.91 9.66 8.74
C SER A 133 11.33 8.38 9.39
N THR A 134 10.25 7.85 8.84
CA THR A 134 9.55 6.69 9.39
C THR A 134 9.16 5.67 8.30
N THR A 135 8.41 4.64 8.70
CA THR A 135 7.93 3.56 7.82
C THR A 135 6.60 3.96 7.18
N TYR A 136 6.49 3.69 5.89
CA TYR A 136 5.27 3.86 5.10
C TYR A 136 5.04 2.66 4.19
N SER A 137 3.78 2.31 4.00
CA SER A 137 3.32 1.49 2.88
C SER A 137 3.01 2.40 1.71
N ALA A 138 3.48 2.09 0.50
CA ALA A 138 3.19 2.96 -0.62
C ALA A 138 3.19 2.22 -1.97
N LYS A 139 2.62 2.87 -2.98
CA LYS A 139 2.62 2.42 -4.38
C LYS A 139 2.71 3.61 -5.31
N SER A 140 3.58 3.51 -6.30
CA SER A 140 3.68 4.46 -7.41
C SER A 140 2.94 3.94 -8.64
N GLY A 141 2.46 4.84 -9.46
CA GLY A 141 1.91 4.59 -10.79
C GLY A 141 2.44 5.60 -11.77
N SER A 142 2.64 5.19 -13.02
CA SER A 142 3.00 6.10 -14.11
C SER A 142 2.48 5.56 -15.43
N THR A 143 2.00 6.47 -16.25
CA THR A 143 1.67 6.29 -17.66
C THR A 143 2.40 7.37 -18.44
N ASP A 144 2.15 7.49 -19.73
CA ASP A 144 2.68 8.60 -20.53
C ASP A 144 2.07 9.96 -20.14
N THR A 145 0.88 9.94 -19.52
CA THR A 145 0.09 11.14 -19.19
C THR A 145 -0.05 11.42 -17.69
N ASP A 146 0.21 10.42 -16.85
CA ASP A 146 -0.09 10.46 -15.42
C ASP A 146 1.05 9.98 -14.55
N ASN A 147 1.23 10.64 -13.41
CA ASN A 147 2.10 10.19 -12.33
C ASN A 147 1.34 10.16 -11.02
N TRP A 148 1.45 9.02 -10.33
CA TRP A 148 0.82 8.79 -9.06
C TRP A 148 1.82 8.36 -7.99
N MET A 149 1.63 8.87 -6.80
CA MET A 149 2.20 8.31 -5.58
C MET A 149 1.12 8.30 -4.50
N VAL A 150 0.83 7.11 -3.99
CA VAL A 150 -0.06 6.93 -2.84
C VAL A 150 0.69 6.17 -1.78
N GLY A 151 0.63 6.66 -0.55
CA GLY A 151 1.25 5.97 0.57
C GLY A 151 0.67 6.43 1.90
N TYR A 152 0.90 5.62 2.91
CA TYR A 152 0.25 5.75 4.20
C TYR A 152 1.02 5.01 5.30
N ASN A 153 0.68 5.35 6.52
CA ASN A 153 0.86 4.55 7.73
C ASN A 153 -0.39 4.71 8.61
N PRO A 154 -0.42 4.24 9.88
CA PRO A 154 -1.60 4.40 10.73
C PRO A 154 -2.04 5.85 10.96
N ASP A 155 -1.14 6.80 10.84
CA ASP A 155 -1.37 8.19 11.22
C ASP A 155 -1.87 9.07 10.07
N ILE A 156 -1.48 8.75 8.82
CA ILE A 156 -1.75 9.59 7.64
C ILE A 156 -1.81 8.80 6.33
N VAL A 157 -2.69 9.22 5.44
CA VAL A 157 -2.77 8.77 4.05
C VAL A 157 -2.62 9.97 3.13
N VAL A 158 -1.71 9.90 2.17
CA VAL A 158 -1.53 10.93 1.15
C VAL A 158 -1.55 10.28 -0.23
N ALA A 159 -2.31 10.87 -1.14
CA ALA A 159 -2.27 10.55 -2.57
C ALA A 159 -1.90 11.81 -3.35
N VAL A 160 -0.95 11.66 -4.25
CA VAL A 160 -0.52 12.73 -5.17
C VAL A 160 -0.71 12.23 -6.59
N TRP A 161 -1.39 13.02 -7.37
CA TRP A 161 -1.47 12.89 -8.82
C TRP A 161 -0.80 14.11 -9.47
N SER A 162 -0.05 13.89 -10.51
CA SER A 162 0.46 14.93 -11.39
C SER A 162 0.29 14.53 -12.84
N GLY A 163 -0.21 15.46 -13.65
CA GLY A 163 -0.53 15.27 -15.04
C GLY A 163 -1.17 16.54 -15.61
N TYR A 164 -1.72 16.43 -16.81
CA TYR A 164 -2.40 17.52 -17.47
C TYR A 164 -3.87 17.19 -17.69
N ASP A 165 -4.77 18.16 -17.52
CA ASP A 165 -6.22 17.98 -17.68
C ASP A 165 -6.62 17.60 -19.12
N ASP A 166 -5.79 17.94 -20.10
CA ASP A 166 -5.97 17.59 -21.51
C ASP A 166 -5.32 16.24 -21.89
N ALA A 167 -4.86 15.47 -20.90
CA ALA A 167 -4.22 14.17 -21.06
C ALA A 167 -3.03 14.15 -22.06
N ARG A 168 -2.36 15.31 -22.25
CA ARG A 168 -1.11 15.34 -23.01
C ARG A 168 0.00 14.63 -22.27
N ASN A 169 0.99 14.15 -23.01
CA ASN A 169 2.13 13.45 -22.42
C ASN A 169 2.87 14.31 -21.40
N VAL A 170 3.21 13.70 -20.28
CA VAL A 170 4.15 14.24 -19.31
C VAL A 170 5.54 14.09 -19.91
N GLU A 171 6.06 15.15 -20.49
CA GLU A 171 7.36 15.15 -21.12
C GLU A 171 8.44 15.17 -20.03
N LEU A 172 9.43 14.26 -20.18
CA LEU A 172 10.67 14.18 -19.42
C LEU A 172 10.69 13.31 -18.18
N SER A 173 11.79 12.61 -18.05
CA SER A 173 12.18 11.77 -16.90
C SER A 173 12.24 12.51 -15.55
N GLU A 174 12.30 13.83 -15.53
CA GLU A 174 12.29 14.65 -14.32
C GLU A 174 10.87 14.82 -13.77
N ASP A 175 9.88 15.06 -14.64
CA ASP A 175 8.48 15.30 -14.25
C ASP A 175 7.84 14.05 -13.63
N THR A 176 8.29 12.86 -14.02
CA THR A 176 7.84 11.58 -13.43
C THR A 176 8.23 11.39 -11.97
N LYS A 177 9.10 12.25 -11.43
CA LYS A 177 9.56 12.18 -10.04
C LYS A 177 8.80 13.13 -9.11
N PHE A 178 8.20 14.20 -9.63
CA PHE A 178 7.57 15.24 -8.81
C PHE A 178 6.51 14.68 -7.85
N GLY A 179 5.63 13.82 -8.32
CA GLY A 179 4.61 13.21 -7.47
C GLY A 179 5.18 12.51 -6.24
N LYS A 180 6.33 11.83 -6.37
CA LYS A 180 7.01 11.14 -5.27
C LYS A 180 7.61 12.12 -4.28
N PHE A 181 8.27 13.19 -4.75
CA PHE A 181 8.88 14.22 -3.89
C PHE A 181 7.80 15.02 -3.15
N ILE A 182 6.73 15.43 -3.84
CA ILE A 182 5.60 16.14 -3.22
C ILE A 182 4.96 15.22 -2.16
N TRP A 183 4.78 13.94 -2.45
CA TRP A 183 4.27 12.98 -1.49
C TRP A 183 5.17 12.88 -0.26
N ALA A 184 6.48 12.70 -0.46
CA ALA A 184 7.44 12.56 0.64
C ALA A 184 7.45 13.82 1.53
N ASP A 185 7.48 15.02 0.94
CA ASP A 185 7.44 16.26 1.71
C ASP A 185 6.11 16.43 2.45
N SER A 186 5.00 16.04 1.84
CA SER A 186 3.67 16.14 2.47
C SER A 186 3.54 15.23 3.70
N VAL A 187 3.97 13.97 3.64
CA VAL A 187 3.89 13.05 4.79
C VAL A 187 4.85 13.45 5.91
N GLU A 188 6.03 13.95 5.58
CA GLU A 188 6.98 14.45 6.57
C GLU A 188 6.55 15.80 7.17
N ALA A 189 5.90 16.66 6.36
CA ALA A 189 5.34 17.92 6.85
C ALA A 189 4.25 17.69 7.91
N TYR A 190 3.45 16.64 7.78
CA TYR A 190 2.46 16.27 8.79
C TYR A 190 3.10 16.12 10.17
N TYR A 191 4.17 15.35 10.29
CA TYR A 191 4.87 15.15 11.57
C TYR A 191 5.56 16.41 12.07
N ARG A 192 6.16 17.20 11.18
CA ARG A 192 6.77 18.50 11.54
C ARG A 192 5.76 19.49 12.12
N VAL A 193 4.56 19.52 11.55
CA VAL A 193 3.52 20.50 11.93
C VAL A 193 2.75 20.04 13.18
N THR A 194 2.41 18.76 13.25
CA THR A 194 1.58 18.23 14.35
C THR A 194 2.39 17.87 15.59
N GLY A 195 3.69 17.63 15.45
CA GLY A 195 4.53 17.09 16.51
C GLY A 195 4.16 15.66 16.93
N THR A 196 3.34 14.96 16.13
CA THR A 196 2.91 13.57 16.40
C THR A 196 4.09 12.62 16.23
N ASN A 197 4.26 11.68 17.15
CA ASN A 197 5.23 10.60 16.98
C ASN A 197 4.67 9.56 16.00
N PRO A 198 5.45 9.13 14.98
CA PRO A 198 5.00 8.12 14.03
C PRO A 198 4.67 6.79 14.70
N THR A 199 3.60 6.15 14.25
CA THR A 199 3.19 4.82 14.70
C THR A 199 3.30 3.79 13.58
N TRP A 200 3.28 2.50 13.96
CA TRP A 200 3.20 1.38 13.03
C TRP A 200 2.23 0.32 13.54
N TYR A 201 1.77 -0.52 12.66
CA TYR A 201 0.78 -1.55 12.97
C TYR A 201 1.32 -2.60 13.93
N LYS A 202 0.49 -3.05 14.86
CA LYS A 202 0.79 -4.21 15.68
C LYS A 202 0.57 -5.49 14.86
N THR A 203 1.54 -6.40 14.93
CA THR A 203 1.42 -7.71 14.27
C THR A 203 0.24 -8.48 14.85
N PRO A 204 -0.74 -8.91 14.02
CA PRO A 204 -1.86 -9.72 14.48
C PRO A 204 -1.41 -11.09 15.01
N ASP A 205 -2.14 -11.63 16.01
CA ASP A 205 -1.77 -12.87 16.70
C ASP A 205 -1.73 -14.11 15.78
N ASP A 206 -2.45 -14.08 14.66
CA ASP A 206 -2.48 -15.17 13.67
C ASP A 206 -1.50 -14.96 12.50
N VAL A 207 -0.62 -13.97 12.61
CA VAL A 207 0.48 -13.72 11.67
C VAL A 207 1.79 -14.18 12.29
N ILE A 208 2.68 -14.68 11.46
CA ILE A 208 4.05 -15.07 11.81
C ILE A 208 5.03 -14.39 10.86
N GLU A 209 6.17 -13.97 11.43
CA GLU A 209 7.30 -13.41 10.71
C GLU A 209 8.35 -14.50 10.49
N ILE A 210 8.90 -14.59 9.27
CA ILE A 210 9.93 -15.55 8.91
C ILE A 210 10.95 -14.86 8.02
N GLU A 211 12.25 -15.04 8.33
CA GLU A 211 13.34 -14.54 7.50
C GLU A 211 13.58 -15.45 6.31
N LEU A 212 13.34 -14.94 5.10
CA LEU A 212 13.48 -15.65 3.83
C LEU A 212 14.13 -14.76 2.76
N SER A 213 14.63 -15.37 1.71
CA SER A 213 14.97 -14.63 0.49
C SER A 213 13.73 -14.00 -0.12
N PRO A 214 13.66 -12.67 -0.28
CA PRO A 214 12.51 -12.00 -0.88
C PRO A 214 12.36 -12.27 -2.39
N PHE A 215 13.39 -12.83 -3.01
CA PHE A 215 13.42 -13.17 -4.43
C PHE A 215 12.82 -14.55 -4.70
N SER A 216 13.29 -15.56 -3.97
CA SER A 216 12.84 -16.95 -4.13
C SER A 216 11.66 -17.32 -3.23
N GLY A 217 11.52 -16.68 -2.06
CA GLY A 217 10.58 -17.03 -1.01
C GLY A 217 11.03 -18.20 -0.15
N PHE A 218 12.21 -18.78 -0.41
CA PHE A 218 12.81 -19.87 0.38
C PHE A 218 13.83 -19.33 1.38
N TYR A 219 14.36 -20.21 2.24
CA TYR A 219 15.50 -19.89 3.07
C TYR A 219 16.69 -19.51 2.20
N ALA A 220 17.36 -18.42 2.55
CA ALA A 220 18.48 -17.90 1.79
C ALA A 220 19.71 -18.77 2.00
N GLY A 221 20.52 -18.92 0.97
CA GLY A 221 21.85 -19.48 1.06
C GLY A 221 22.83 -18.54 1.80
N PHE A 222 24.05 -19.04 2.04
CA PHE A 222 25.08 -18.25 2.72
C PHE A 222 25.41 -16.97 1.92
N GLY A 223 25.28 -15.81 2.59
CA GLY A 223 25.56 -14.50 1.99
C GLY A 223 24.44 -13.91 1.12
N GLU A 224 23.32 -14.58 0.97
CA GLU A 224 22.15 -14.02 0.30
C GLU A 224 21.38 -13.06 1.21
N TYR A 225 20.77 -12.03 0.59
CA TYR A 225 19.93 -11.09 1.31
C TYR A 225 18.65 -11.77 1.81
N THR A 226 18.38 -11.61 3.09
CA THR A 226 17.13 -12.04 3.71
C THR A 226 16.28 -10.84 4.10
N LYS A 227 14.97 -11.07 4.15
CA LYS A 227 13.99 -10.10 4.61
C LYS A 227 12.95 -10.81 5.45
N LYS A 228 12.46 -10.15 6.47
CA LYS A 228 11.29 -10.57 7.22
C LYS A 228 10.07 -10.58 6.30
N LEU A 229 9.52 -11.75 6.05
CA LEU A 229 8.28 -11.96 5.31
C LEU A 229 7.21 -12.44 6.28
N TYR A 230 5.98 -11.98 6.05
CA TYR A 230 4.87 -12.23 6.96
C TYR A 230 3.87 -13.20 6.33
N PHE A 231 3.34 -14.12 7.14
CA PHE A 231 2.41 -15.16 6.70
C PHE A 231 1.30 -15.36 7.71
N ARG A 232 0.11 -15.75 7.22
CA ARG A 232 -0.94 -16.28 8.11
C ARG A 232 -0.49 -17.64 8.63
N LYS A 233 -0.56 -17.88 9.94
CA LYS A 233 -0.17 -19.17 10.56
C LYS A 233 -0.87 -20.36 9.94
N LYS A 234 -2.14 -20.19 9.50
CA LYS A 234 -2.94 -21.23 8.84
C LYS A 234 -2.60 -21.47 7.36
N ASN A 235 -1.85 -20.58 6.72
CA ASN A 235 -1.53 -20.60 5.30
C ASN A 235 -0.01 -20.56 5.06
N LEU A 236 0.75 -21.25 5.91
CA LEU A 236 2.20 -21.33 5.72
C LEU A 236 2.52 -22.11 4.44
N PRO A 237 3.53 -21.70 3.67
CA PRO A 237 4.09 -22.55 2.62
C PRO A 237 4.52 -23.91 3.17
N TRP A 238 4.26 -24.97 2.45
CA TRP A 238 4.50 -26.36 2.88
C TRP A 238 5.94 -26.61 3.35
N TYR A 239 6.93 -25.99 2.69
CA TYR A 239 8.35 -26.15 3.04
C TYR A 239 8.71 -25.49 4.38
N ILE A 240 7.94 -24.52 4.85
CA ILE A 240 8.12 -23.91 6.19
C ILE A 240 7.56 -24.82 7.27
N SER A 241 6.45 -25.53 7.00
CA SER A 241 5.86 -26.44 7.98
C SER A 241 6.75 -27.67 8.26
N LEU A 242 7.42 -28.20 7.23
CA LEU A 242 8.33 -29.35 7.39
C LEU A 242 9.49 -29.08 8.38
N LEU A 243 10.08 -27.89 8.35
CA LEU A 243 11.19 -27.53 9.25
C LEU A 243 10.78 -27.33 10.71
N LYS A 244 9.51 -27.03 10.98
CA LYS A 244 9.00 -26.96 12.35
C LYS A 244 8.84 -28.35 12.99
N GLU A 245 8.53 -29.37 12.20
CA GLU A 245 8.43 -30.75 12.66
C GLU A 245 9.80 -31.35 12.96
N GLU A 246 10.85 -31.02 12.18
CA GLU A 246 12.22 -31.46 12.44
C GLU A 246 12.81 -30.84 13.73
N ASN A 247 12.53 -29.56 13.99
CA ASN A 247 13.03 -28.86 15.18
C ASN A 247 12.20 -29.15 16.45
N SER A 248 11.03 -29.77 16.34
CA SER A 248 10.23 -30.21 17.50
C SER A 248 10.59 -31.62 17.98
N ASN A 249 11.39 -32.36 17.19
CA ASN A 249 11.84 -33.71 17.51
C ASN A 249 13.32 -33.79 17.97
N THR A 250 13.95 -32.65 18.20
CA THR A 250 15.27 -32.50 18.82
C THR A 250 15.15 -31.78 20.18
#